data_e10dc5eb340ab027f3da776b8c55966a
#
_entry.id   e10dc5eb340ab027f3da776b8c55966a
#
_cell.length_a   1.000
_cell.length_b   1.000
_cell.length_c   1.000
_cell.angle_alpha   90.00
_cell.angle_beta   90.00
_cell.angle_gamma   90.00
#
_symmetry.space_group_name_H-M   'P 1'
#
loop_
_entity.id
_entity.type
_entity.pdbx_description
1 polymer ?
#
loop_
_entity_poly.entity_id
_entity_poly.type
_entity_poly.pdbx_seq_one_letter_code
_entity_poly.pdbx_strand_id
1 'polypeptide(L)'
;RVLFRSMRSNFCGALNKANLNEEVILCGWVNRRRDHGGVIFLDLRDKKGLAQIVINPETADTFKLAETIRNEFVIKVTGKVLARESEMINKKIPTGEIEVLADKIEILNASKPIPFQLDSMETSEEVRLKYRYLDLRRDEMQQRLRLRSKVTHFMRDFMDKNDFLDIETPFLTKATPEGARDYLVPSR
;
A
#
# COMPACT_ATOMS: atom_id res chain seq x y z
N ARG A 1 13.92 20.67 14.80
CA ARG A 1 12.74 19.85 14.43
C ARG A 1 12.60 19.97 12.91
N VAL A 2 13.08 18.97 12.16
CA VAL A 2 12.87 18.90 10.71
C VAL A 2 11.39 18.64 10.49
N LEU A 3 10.66 19.64 10.05
CA LEU A 3 9.28 19.49 9.61
C LEU A 3 9.30 18.80 8.26
N PHE A 4 9.18 17.46 8.24
CA PHE A 4 8.85 16.74 7.02
C PHE A 4 7.46 17.21 6.56
N ARG A 5 7.42 18.06 5.55
CA ARG A 5 6.16 18.39 4.88
C ARG A 5 5.66 17.13 4.21
N SER A 6 4.64 16.53 4.77
CA SER A 6 3.96 15.40 4.14
C SER A 6 3.30 15.86 2.84
N MET A 7 3.46 15.10 1.76
CA MET A 7 2.74 15.35 0.50
C MET A 7 1.23 15.06 0.62
N ARG A 8 0.81 14.44 1.71
CA ARG A 8 -0.58 14.05 2.02
C ARG A 8 -1.04 14.69 3.33
N SER A 9 -2.34 14.98 3.44
CA SER A 9 -2.96 15.33 4.72
C SER A 9 -3.35 14.08 5.52
N ASN A 10 -3.90 13.08 4.85
CA ASN A 10 -4.46 11.87 5.45
C ASN A 10 -3.93 10.60 4.76
N PHE A 11 -4.04 9.46 5.43
CA PHE A 11 -3.87 8.14 4.82
C PHE A 11 -5.22 7.64 4.29
N CYS A 12 -5.18 6.95 3.13
CA CYS A 12 -6.38 6.41 2.49
C CYS A 12 -7.22 5.55 3.45
N GLY A 13 -6.60 4.54 4.05
CA GLY A 13 -7.30 3.62 4.95
C GLY A 13 -7.59 4.16 6.34
N ALA A 14 -7.24 5.42 6.65
CA ALA A 14 -7.54 6.07 7.91
C ALA A 14 -8.79 6.97 7.86
N LEU A 15 -9.31 7.21 6.66
CA LEU A 15 -10.51 8.02 6.48
C LEU A 15 -11.76 7.30 7.02
N ASN A 16 -12.66 8.07 7.59
CA ASN A 16 -13.92 7.59 8.14
C ASN A 16 -14.97 8.72 8.17
N LYS A 17 -16.13 8.45 8.75
CA LYS A 17 -17.24 9.43 8.84
C LYS A 17 -16.88 10.74 9.58
N ALA A 18 -15.87 10.73 10.45
CA ALA A 18 -15.45 11.96 11.13
C ALA A 18 -14.80 12.97 10.16
N ASN A 19 -14.32 12.50 9.00
CA ASN A 19 -13.72 13.34 7.97
C ASN A 19 -14.72 13.87 6.93
N LEU A 20 -16.03 13.65 7.12
CA LEU A 20 -17.03 14.12 6.16
C LEU A 20 -16.95 15.62 5.94
N ASN A 21 -17.03 16.01 4.67
CA ASN A 21 -16.91 17.38 4.19
C ASN A 21 -15.52 18.03 4.33
N GLU A 22 -14.52 17.32 4.85
CA GLU A 22 -13.14 17.79 4.85
C GLU A 22 -12.52 17.70 3.45
N GLU A 23 -11.70 18.70 3.12
CA GLU A 23 -10.79 18.62 1.98
C GLU A 23 -9.54 17.85 2.38
N VAL A 24 -9.20 16.81 1.60
CA VAL A 24 -8.06 15.93 1.90
C VAL A 24 -7.11 15.83 0.72
N ILE A 25 -5.84 15.62 1.04
CA ILE A 25 -4.80 15.29 0.06
C ILE A 25 -4.34 13.86 0.33
N LEU A 26 -4.54 12.98 -0.63
CA LEU A 26 -4.16 11.58 -0.56
C LEU A 26 -3.04 11.28 -1.56
N CYS A 27 -2.13 10.38 -1.19
CA CYS A 27 -1.11 9.85 -2.10
C CYS A 27 -1.07 8.33 -1.96
N GLY A 28 -1.07 7.63 -3.08
CA GLY A 28 -1.08 6.17 -3.06
C GLY A 28 -0.92 5.55 -4.43
N TRP A 29 -1.05 4.24 -4.47
CA TRP A 29 -1.07 3.43 -5.68
C TRP A 29 -2.50 3.17 -6.10
N VAL A 30 -2.78 3.26 -7.41
CA VAL A 30 -4.07 2.88 -7.98
C VAL A 30 -4.18 1.35 -7.94
N ASN A 31 -4.99 0.83 -7.04
CA ASN A 31 -5.22 -0.60 -6.90
C ASN A 31 -6.13 -1.13 -8.01
N ARG A 32 -7.18 -0.38 -8.33
CA ARG A 32 -8.14 -0.72 -9.36
C ARG A 32 -8.76 0.54 -9.96
N ARG A 33 -8.96 0.54 -11.29
CA ARG A 33 -9.75 1.53 -12.01
C ARG A 33 -11.01 0.89 -12.56
N ARG A 34 -12.13 1.57 -12.41
CA ARG A 34 -13.43 1.21 -12.97
C ARG A 34 -14.03 2.42 -13.66
N ASP A 35 -14.70 2.19 -14.77
CA ASP A 35 -15.46 3.18 -15.51
C ASP A 35 -16.91 2.71 -15.52
N HIS A 36 -17.82 3.52 -15.02
CA HIS A 36 -19.21 3.13 -14.84
C HIS A 36 -20.14 4.32 -15.08
N GLY A 37 -20.94 4.27 -16.14
CA GLY A 37 -21.90 5.31 -16.45
C GLY A 37 -21.30 6.71 -16.69
N GLY A 38 -20.07 6.80 -17.19
CA GLY A 38 -19.39 8.07 -17.42
C GLY A 38 -18.75 8.68 -16.17
N VAL A 39 -18.67 7.94 -15.07
CA VAL A 39 -17.93 8.31 -13.85
C VAL A 39 -16.77 7.36 -13.68
N ILE A 40 -15.57 7.88 -13.37
CA ILE A 40 -14.39 7.06 -13.11
C ILE A 40 -14.22 6.86 -11.60
N PHE A 41 -14.05 5.59 -11.21
CA PHE A 41 -13.75 5.20 -9.85
C PHE A 41 -12.34 4.64 -9.76
N LEU A 42 -11.56 5.16 -8.80
CA LEU A 42 -10.22 4.65 -8.49
C LEU A 42 -10.20 4.15 -7.04
N ASP A 43 -9.78 2.92 -6.84
CA ASP A 43 -9.46 2.43 -5.51
C ASP A 43 -7.99 2.79 -5.23
N LEU A 44 -7.75 3.81 -4.41
CA LEU A 44 -6.43 4.29 -4.05
C LEU A 44 -5.92 3.58 -2.80
N ARG A 45 -4.75 2.95 -2.90
CA ARG A 45 -4.14 2.14 -1.84
C ARG A 45 -2.92 2.83 -1.23
N ASP A 46 -2.84 2.79 0.09
CA ASP A 46 -1.62 3.10 0.82
C ASP A 46 -1.34 2.08 1.94
N LYS A 47 -0.37 2.36 2.82
CA LYS A 47 0.00 1.46 3.92
C LYS A 47 -1.09 1.23 4.97
N LYS A 48 -2.14 2.05 4.99
CA LYS A 48 -3.25 1.95 5.96
C LYS A 48 -4.49 1.27 5.37
N GLY A 49 -4.58 1.18 4.05
CA GLY A 49 -5.70 0.54 3.37
C GLY A 49 -6.11 1.25 2.09
N LEU A 50 -7.38 1.14 1.75
CA LEU A 50 -7.98 1.63 0.51
C LEU A 50 -8.93 2.79 0.78
N ALA A 51 -8.99 3.75 -0.16
CA ALA A 51 -10.08 4.72 -0.27
C ALA A 51 -10.60 4.73 -1.70
N GLN A 52 -11.91 4.82 -1.89
CA GLN A 52 -12.49 5.05 -3.20
C GLN A 52 -12.42 6.53 -3.55
N ILE A 53 -11.92 6.81 -4.74
CA ILE A 53 -11.89 8.14 -5.33
C ILE A 53 -12.92 8.15 -6.47
N VAL A 54 -13.74 9.18 -6.51
CA VAL A 54 -14.76 9.39 -7.55
C VAL A 54 -14.35 10.59 -8.38
N ILE A 55 -14.38 10.45 -9.69
CA ILE A 55 -14.07 11.49 -10.65
C ILE A 55 -15.26 11.69 -11.58
N ASN A 56 -15.90 12.85 -11.46
CA ASN A 56 -17.04 13.22 -12.27
C ASN A 56 -16.59 13.88 -13.59
N PRO A 57 -17.34 13.72 -14.68
CA PRO A 57 -17.05 14.36 -15.97
C PRO A 57 -17.13 15.89 -15.94
N GLU A 58 -17.75 16.47 -14.92
CA GLU A 58 -17.83 17.93 -14.72
C GLU A 58 -16.45 18.56 -14.49
N THR A 59 -15.49 17.82 -13.94
CA THR A 59 -14.08 18.23 -13.81
C THR A 59 -13.29 17.77 -15.05
N ALA A 60 -13.53 18.39 -16.20
CA ALA A 60 -13.06 17.92 -17.51
C ALA A 60 -11.56 17.59 -17.58
N ASP A 61 -10.68 18.44 -17.05
CA ASP A 61 -9.24 18.21 -17.05
C ASP A 61 -8.82 17.03 -16.19
N THR A 62 -9.40 16.92 -14.98
CA THR A 62 -9.16 15.81 -14.04
C THR A 62 -9.70 14.51 -14.61
N PHE A 63 -10.88 14.56 -15.24
CA PHE A 63 -11.50 13.40 -15.87
C PHE A 63 -10.66 12.87 -17.04
N LYS A 64 -10.24 13.75 -17.96
CA LYS A 64 -9.37 13.39 -19.09
C LYS A 64 -8.04 12.79 -18.63
N LEU A 65 -7.46 13.31 -17.54
CA LEU A 65 -6.27 12.74 -16.94
C LEU A 65 -6.56 11.34 -16.35
N ALA A 66 -7.71 11.18 -15.69
CA ALA A 66 -8.11 9.91 -15.06
C ALA A 66 -8.34 8.79 -16.09
N GLU A 67 -8.71 9.09 -17.32
CA GLU A 67 -8.80 8.12 -18.42
C GLU A 67 -7.46 7.46 -18.75
N THR A 68 -6.35 8.16 -18.54
CA THR A 68 -4.99 7.66 -18.80
C THR A 68 -4.45 6.81 -17.67
N ILE A 69 -5.03 6.89 -16.46
CA ILE A 69 -4.56 6.19 -15.26
C ILE A 69 -4.75 4.69 -15.41
N ARG A 70 -3.75 3.94 -14.95
CA ARG A 70 -3.75 2.46 -14.92
C ARG A 70 -3.39 1.96 -13.53
N ASN A 71 -3.58 0.67 -13.30
CA ASN A 71 -3.23 0.02 -12.04
C ASN A 71 -1.74 0.24 -11.70
N GLU A 72 -1.45 0.39 -10.41
CA GLU A 72 -0.14 0.66 -9.84
C GLU A 72 0.47 2.01 -10.20
N PHE A 73 -0.21 2.90 -10.93
CA PHE A 73 0.20 4.30 -11.00
C PHE A 73 0.23 4.90 -9.60
N VAL A 74 1.22 5.74 -9.34
CA VAL A 74 1.29 6.53 -8.11
C VAL A 74 0.68 7.89 -8.39
N ILE A 75 -0.37 8.21 -7.65
CA ILE A 75 -1.11 9.47 -7.84
C ILE A 75 -1.25 10.23 -6.52
N LYS A 76 -1.39 11.54 -6.66
CA LYS A 76 -1.83 12.45 -5.62
C LYS A 76 -3.21 12.95 -5.98
N VAL A 77 -4.13 12.89 -5.04
CA VAL A 77 -5.52 13.32 -5.21
C VAL A 77 -5.81 14.38 -4.18
N THR A 78 -6.36 15.50 -4.61
CA THR A 78 -7.00 16.50 -3.75
C THR A 78 -8.49 16.42 -3.98
N GLY A 79 -9.28 16.35 -2.93
CA GLY A 79 -10.72 16.22 -3.05
C GLY A 79 -11.43 16.24 -1.70
N LYS A 80 -12.75 16.18 -1.77
CA LYS A 80 -13.64 16.28 -0.61
C LYS A 80 -14.17 14.91 -0.20
N VAL A 81 -14.17 14.62 1.09
CA VAL A 81 -14.75 13.38 1.64
C VAL A 81 -16.26 13.47 1.69
N LEU A 82 -16.94 12.53 1.07
CA LEU A 82 -18.40 12.42 1.04
C LEU A 82 -18.86 11.09 1.64
N ALA A 83 -20.08 11.07 2.16
CA ALA A 83 -20.76 9.84 2.53
C ALA A 83 -21.26 9.13 1.28
N ARG A 84 -21.12 7.80 1.23
CA ARG A 84 -21.80 7.01 0.21
C ARG A 84 -23.29 6.84 0.55
N GLU A 85 -24.09 6.73 -0.48
CA GLU A 85 -25.48 6.31 -0.33
C GLU A 85 -25.56 4.94 0.33
N SER A 86 -26.61 4.71 1.11
CA SER A 86 -26.78 3.49 1.92
C SER A 86 -26.65 2.19 1.09
N GLU A 87 -27.13 2.22 -0.15
CA GLU A 87 -27.09 1.09 -1.09
C GLU A 87 -25.69 0.86 -1.68
N MET A 88 -24.84 1.89 -1.68
CA MET A 88 -23.48 1.87 -2.26
C MET A 88 -22.39 1.60 -1.23
N ILE A 89 -22.76 1.36 0.04
CA ILE A 89 -21.81 1.07 1.11
C ILE A 89 -21.08 -0.25 0.83
N ASN A 90 -19.75 -0.19 0.79
CA ASN A 90 -18.90 -1.37 0.62
C ASN A 90 -18.42 -1.93 1.96
N LYS A 91 -19.13 -2.93 2.49
CA LYS A 91 -18.79 -3.58 3.77
C LYS A 91 -17.47 -4.35 3.78
N LYS A 92 -16.81 -4.54 2.62
CA LYS A 92 -15.55 -5.31 2.50
C LYS A 92 -14.30 -4.48 2.86
N ILE A 93 -14.41 -3.17 2.91
CA ILE A 93 -13.30 -2.28 3.25
C ILE A 93 -13.69 -1.36 4.42
N PRO A 94 -12.76 -1.04 5.33
CA PRO A 94 -13.06 -0.19 6.49
C PRO A 94 -13.57 1.21 6.14
N THR A 95 -13.14 1.75 5.00
CA THR A 95 -13.54 3.07 4.47
C THR A 95 -14.79 3.02 3.60
N GLY A 96 -15.50 1.90 3.59
CA GLY A 96 -16.57 1.65 2.62
C GLY A 96 -17.84 2.49 2.77
N GLU A 97 -17.96 3.25 3.86
CA GLU A 97 -19.07 4.18 4.10
C GLU A 97 -18.82 5.58 3.53
N ILE A 98 -17.60 5.85 3.10
CA ILE A 98 -17.19 7.15 2.53
C ILE A 98 -16.53 6.97 1.16
N GLU A 99 -16.44 8.07 0.44
CA GLU A 99 -15.67 8.19 -0.78
C GLU A 99 -15.08 9.60 -0.88
N VAL A 100 -14.10 9.79 -1.76
CA VAL A 100 -13.47 11.08 -1.97
C VAL A 100 -13.80 11.56 -3.39
N LEU A 101 -14.57 12.64 -3.49
CA LEU A 101 -14.81 13.32 -4.75
C LEU A 101 -13.57 14.12 -5.12
N ALA A 102 -12.93 13.74 -6.22
CA ALA A 102 -11.67 14.36 -6.66
C ALA A 102 -11.93 15.70 -7.36
N ASP A 103 -11.27 16.74 -6.86
CA ASP A 103 -11.18 18.04 -7.53
C ASP A 103 -9.94 18.08 -8.46
N LYS A 104 -8.83 17.51 -7.99
CA LYS A 104 -7.57 17.50 -8.72
C LYS A 104 -6.82 16.20 -8.57
N ILE A 105 -6.24 15.72 -9.67
CA ILE A 105 -5.35 14.56 -9.69
C ILE A 105 -4.00 14.98 -10.31
N GLU A 106 -2.93 14.44 -9.75
CA GLU A 106 -1.56 14.56 -10.24
C GLU A 106 -0.93 13.18 -10.32
N ILE A 107 -0.43 12.78 -11.49
CA ILE A 107 0.31 11.53 -11.66
C ILE A 107 1.75 11.78 -11.22
N LEU A 108 2.12 11.18 -10.10
CA LEU A 108 3.48 11.26 -9.56
C LEU A 108 4.42 10.28 -10.26
N ASN A 109 3.91 9.11 -10.63
CA ASN A 109 4.66 8.11 -11.38
C ASN A 109 3.72 7.20 -12.17
N ALA A 110 4.01 7.02 -13.45
CA ALA A 110 3.32 6.06 -14.31
C ALA A 110 4.01 4.70 -14.25
N SER A 111 3.25 3.67 -13.92
CA SER A 111 3.73 2.29 -13.88
C SER A 111 3.67 1.65 -15.26
N LYS A 112 4.60 0.75 -15.54
CA LYS A 112 4.44 -0.23 -16.64
C LYS A 112 3.32 -1.22 -16.27
N PRO A 113 2.71 -1.90 -17.26
CA PRO A 113 1.77 -2.99 -16.99
C PRO A 113 2.36 -4.02 -16.04
N ILE A 114 1.60 -4.39 -15.01
CA ILE A 114 2.05 -5.38 -14.02
C ILE A 114 1.91 -6.80 -14.59
N PRO A 115 2.87 -7.71 -14.29
CA PRO A 115 2.87 -9.07 -14.84
C PRO A 115 1.78 -9.98 -14.24
N PHE A 116 1.18 -9.62 -13.12
CA PHE A 116 0.06 -10.33 -12.49
C PHE A 116 -0.76 -9.39 -11.61
N GLN A 117 -2.02 -9.73 -11.38
CA GLN A 117 -2.91 -8.96 -10.50
C GLN A 117 -2.58 -9.26 -9.04
N LEU A 118 -2.49 -8.20 -8.20
CA LEU A 118 -2.10 -8.35 -6.80
C LEU A 118 -3.16 -9.07 -5.94
N ASP A 119 -4.41 -9.03 -6.35
CA ASP A 119 -5.55 -9.70 -5.70
C ASP A 119 -5.84 -11.10 -6.26
N SER A 120 -5.09 -11.56 -7.29
CA SER A 120 -5.24 -12.90 -7.85
C SER A 120 -4.63 -13.97 -6.95
N MET A 121 -5.42 -15.00 -6.65
CA MET A 121 -4.96 -16.21 -5.93
C MET A 121 -4.29 -17.25 -6.86
N GLU A 122 -4.44 -17.10 -8.18
CA GLU A 122 -4.01 -18.09 -9.17
C GLU A 122 -2.57 -17.89 -9.67
N THR A 123 -1.89 -16.82 -9.23
CA THR A 123 -0.51 -16.55 -9.66
C THR A 123 0.46 -17.59 -9.10
N SER A 124 1.21 -18.28 -9.97
CA SER A 124 2.17 -19.30 -9.58
C SER A 124 3.27 -18.75 -8.67
N GLU A 125 3.85 -19.60 -7.84
CA GLU A 125 4.93 -19.23 -6.95
C GLU A 125 6.16 -18.72 -7.69
N GLU A 126 6.50 -19.33 -8.82
CA GLU A 126 7.62 -18.93 -9.68
C GLU A 126 7.48 -17.46 -10.14
N VAL A 127 6.31 -17.07 -10.63
CA VAL A 127 6.04 -15.69 -11.06
C VAL A 127 6.08 -14.73 -9.87
N ARG A 128 5.55 -15.13 -8.71
CA ARG A 128 5.60 -14.32 -7.49
C ARG A 128 7.02 -14.12 -6.97
N LEU A 129 7.87 -15.14 -7.06
CA LEU A 129 9.28 -15.04 -6.67
C LEU A 129 10.08 -14.18 -7.65
N LYS A 130 9.82 -14.31 -8.96
CA LYS A 130 10.45 -13.49 -9.99
C LYS A 130 10.12 -12.00 -9.82
N TYR A 131 8.88 -11.68 -9.47
CA TYR A 131 8.43 -10.31 -9.25
C TYR A 131 8.13 -10.04 -7.77
N ARG A 132 9.07 -10.44 -6.91
CA ARG A 132 8.90 -10.41 -5.45
C ARG A 132 8.48 -9.05 -4.90
N TYR A 133 8.96 -7.96 -5.47
CA TYR A 133 8.61 -6.59 -5.09
C TYR A 133 7.11 -6.27 -5.28
N LEU A 134 6.44 -6.92 -6.24
CA LEU A 134 4.99 -6.83 -6.42
C LEU A 134 4.25 -7.77 -5.46
N ASP A 135 4.73 -9.01 -5.33
CA ASP A 135 4.13 -9.99 -4.40
C ASP A 135 4.09 -9.46 -2.97
N LEU A 136 5.14 -8.73 -2.54
CA LEU A 136 5.19 -8.10 -1.22
C LEU A 136 4.15 -6.98 -1.01
N ARG A 137 3.48 -6.49 -2.05
CA ARG A 137 2.38 -5.52 -1.95
C ARG A 137 1.02 -6.16 -1.70
N ARG A 138 0.89 -7.47 -1.87
CA ARG A 138 -0.34 -8.22 -1.59
C ARG A 138 -0.68 -8.13 -0.12
N ASP A 139 -1.95 -8.02 0.20
CA ASP A 139 -2.41 -7.88 1.60
C ASP A 139 -1.97 -9.05 2.48
N GLU A 140 -2.05 -10.28 1.98
CA GLU A 140 -1.59 -11.48 2.68
C GLU A 140 -0.10 -11.38 3.05
N MET A 141 0.74 -10.97 2.10
CA MET A 141 2.18 -10.82 2.34
C MET A 141 2.48 -9.67 3.30
N GLN A 142 1.76 -8.56 3.19
CA GLN A 142 1.86 -7.44 4.13
C GLN A 142 1.46 -7.85 5.56
N GLN A 143 0.41 -8.65 5.72
CA GLN A 143 0.00 -9.17 7.02
C GLN A 143 1.06 -10.11 7.62
N ARG A 144 1.62 -11.02 6.81
CA ARG A 144 2.69 -11.94 7.25
C ARG A 144 3.95 -11.18 7.69
N LEU A 145 4.38 -10.17 6.91
CA LEU A 145 5.54 -9.35 7.26
C LEU A 145 5.31 -8.54 8.54
N ARG A 146 4.12 -7.96 8.70
CA ARG A 146 3.75 -7.22 9.91
C ARG A 146 3.69 -8.13 11.13
N LEU A 147 3.12 -9.33 10.99
CA LEU A 147 3.09 -10.32 12.06
C LEU A 147 4.49 -10.72 12.48
N ARG A 148 5.35 -11.08 11.51
CA ARG A 148 6.76 -11.44 11.77
C ARG A 148 7.49 -10.31 12.50
N SER A 149 7.36 -9.08 12.04
CA SER A 149 7.97 -7.91 12.69
C SER A 149 7.50 -7.74 14.14
N LYS A 150 6.19 -7.88 14.38
CA LYS A 150 5.63 -7.79 15.74
C LYS A 150 6.15 -8.91 16.66
N VAL A 151 6.19 -10.15 16.16
CA VAL A 151 6.70 -11.30 16.93
C VAL A 151 8.17 -11.08 17.30
N THR A 152 9.01 -10.67 16.33
CA THR A 152 10.43 -10.41 16.59
C THR A 152 10.61 -9.28 17.62
N HIS A 153 9.82 -8.21 17.50
CA HIS A 153 9.86 -7.10 18.45
C HIS A 153 9.43 -7.56 19.86
N PHE A 154 8.36 -8.33 19.96
CA PHE A 154 7.89 -8.88 21.24
C PHE A 154 8.93 -9.79 21.89
N MET A 155 9.57 -10.66 21.11
CA MET A 155 10.64 -11.54 21.63
C MET A 155 11.81 -10.73 22.18
N ARG A 156 12.27 -9.72 21.44
CA ARG A 156 13.37 -8.84 21.89
C ARG A 156 12.98 -8.06 23.15
N ASP A 157 11.78 -7.48 23.19
CA ASP A 157 11.28 -6.76 24.35
C ASP A 157 11.15 -7.69 25.60
N PHE A 158 10.71 -8.92 25.38
CA PHE A 158 10.63 -9.92 26.46
C PHE A 158 12.01 -10.29 27.00
N MET A 159 12.98 -10.51 26.13
CA MET A 159 14.35 -10.85 26.52
C MET A 159 15.03 -9.69 27.25
N ASP A 160 14.91 -8.47 26.71
CA ASP A 160 15.43 -7.24 27.31
C ASP A 160 14.88 -7.02 28.75
N LYS A 161 13.58 -7.21 28.93
CA LYS A 161 12.94 -7.13 30.27
C LYS A 161 13.39 -8.19 31.28
N ASN A 162 14.07 -9.24 30.83
CA ASN A 162 14.64 -10.28 31.64
C ASN A 162 16.17 -10.25 31.68
N ASP A 163 16.75 -9.08 31.41
CA ASP A 163 18.19 -8.80 31.48
C ASP A 163 19.07 -9.57 30.46
N PHE A 164 18.48 -10.00 29.33
CA PHE A 164 19.21 -10.56 28.20
C PHE A 164 19.57 -9.49 27.18
N LEU A 165 20.78 -9.53 26.66
CA LEU A 165 21.23 -8.60 25.61
C LEU A 165 21.08 -9.24 24.23
N ASP A 166 20.56 -8.47 23.26
CA ASP A 166 20.55 -8.83 21.84
C ASP A 166 21.87 -8.40 21.19
N ILE A 167 22.75 -9.34 20.94
CA ILE A 167 24.10 -9.08 20.39
C ILE A 167 24.11 -9.48 18.93
N GLU A 168 24.37 -8.50 18.04
CA GLU A 168 24.62 -8.77 16.62
C GLU A 168 26.02 -9.36 16.44
N THR A 169 26.07 -10.55 15.85
CA THR A 169 27.32 -11.22 15.50
C THR A 169 27.56 -11.13 13.99
N PRO A 170 28.83 -11.17 13.50
CA PRO A 170 29.13 -11.18 12.08
C PRO A 170 28.48 -12.37 11.36
N PHE A 171 27.93 -12.13 10.17
CA PHE A 171 27.37 -13.19 9.32
C PHE A 171 28.45 -14.05 8.65
N LEU A 172 29.59 -13.43 8.33
CA LEU A 172 30.70 -14.10 7.68
C LEU A 172 31.81 -14.39 8.72
N THR A 173 32.11 -15.67 8.86
CA THR A 173 33.16 -16.15 9.78
C THR A 173 34.09 -17.09 9.05
N LYS A 174 35.21 -17.46 9.68
CA LYS A 174 36.01 -18.58 9.22
C LYS A 174 35.21 -19.88 9.34
N ALA A 175 35.50 -20.84 8.45
CA ALA A 175 34.92 -22.18 8.57
C ALA A 175 35.19 -22.75 9.96
N THR A 176 34.16 -23.24 10.63
CA THR A 176 34.24 -23.90 11.91
C THR A 176 34.22 -25.42 11.71
N PRO A 177 34.92 -26.21 12.52
CA PRO A 177 34.96 -27.67 12.38
C PRO A 177 33.63 -28.36 12.80
N GLU A 178 32.64 -27.60 13.17
CA GLU A 178 31.36 -28.10 13.62
C GLU A 178 30.42 -28.36 12.45
N GLY A 179 30.08 -29.58 12.22
CA GLY A 179 29.18 -30.32 11.34
C GLY A 179 28.06 -29.68 10.56
N ALA A 180 27.88 -28.36 10.54
CA ALA A 180 26.97 -27.68 9.66
C ALA A 180 27.59 -27.46 8.28
N ARG A 181 26.80 -27.57 7.23
CA ARG A 181 27.25 -27.34 5.85
C ARG A 181 27.57 -25.87 5.63
N ASP A 182 28.85 -25.54 5.52
CA ASP A 182 29.30 -24.19 5.23
C ASP A 182 29.18 -23.88 3.73
N TYR A 183 28.88 -22.62 3.42
CA TYR A 183 28.97 -22.09 2.06
C TYR A 183 30.13 -21.11 1.98
N LEU A 184 31.07 -21.36 1.06
CA LEU A 184 32.19 -20.46 0.83
C LEU A 184 31.72 -19.25 0.02
N VAL A 185 31.99 -18.06 0.56
CA VAL A 185 31.78 -16.80 -0.15
C VAL A 185 33.15 -16.28 -0.58
N PRO A 186 33.45 -16.22 -1.89
CA PRO A 186 34.74 -15.70 -2.36
C PRO A 186 34.83 -14.20 -2.06
N SER A 187 35.95 -13.77 -1.44
CA SER A 187 36.27 -12.35 -1.37
C SER A 187 36.88 -11.91 -2.70
N ARG A 188 36.51 -10.73 -3.16
CA ARG A 188 37.20 -10.08 -4.29
C ARG A 188 38.49 -9.41 -3.85
#